data_9ef8bc9e5a2f2ec1e92b47bbae81f43d
#
_entry.id   9ef8bc9e5a2f2ec1e92b47bbae81f43d
#
_cell.length_a   1.000
_cell.length_b   1.000
_cell.length_c   1.000
_cell.angle_alpha   90.00
_cell.angle_beta   90.00
_cell.angle_gamma   90.00
#
_symmetry.space_group_name_H-M   'P 1'
#
loop_
_entity.id
_entity.type
_entity.pdbx_description
1 polymer ?
#
loop_
_entity_poly.entity_id
_entity_poly.type
_entity_poly.pdbx_seq_one_letter_code
_entity_poly.pdbx_strand_id
1 'polypeptide(L)'
;LCSDTSYHQQYRLMTAKVINNSVNRRSNYLTLDRGSLQGVKPEMGVICPDGIVGIVKDVSEHYCSVISFLHKDSRYSARVKKNGFIGSMVWEGYDSQMASLRDIAKHVKLAKGDTIVTSSYSAIFPEGIMIGKIDYVEANTGVNFQDIKVKLSTPFGNLKYVYLVDNLLKDEQKKIEEGQDNDH
;
A
#
# COMPACT_ATOMS: atom_id res chain seq x y z
N LEU A 1 -21.01 19.98 5.26
CA LEU A 1 -20.87 18.51 5.41
C LEU A 1 -21.53 17.88 4.19
N CYS A 2 -20.78 17.79 3.08
CA CYS A 2 -21.19 17.01 1.93
C CYS A 2 -20.83 15.55 2.22
N SER A 3 -21.82 14.75 2.61
CA SER A 3 -21.69 13.29 2.61
C SER A 3 -21.71 12.85 1.15
N ASP A 4 -20.54 12.73 0.55
CA ASP A 4 -20.40 12.24 -0.81
C ASP A 4 -20.64 10.74 -0.81
N THR A 5 -21.90 10.35 -1.04
CA THR A 5 -22.32 8.93 -1.17
C THR A 5 -21.67 8.24 -2.37
N SER A 6 -21.08 8.99 -3.31
CA SER A 6 -20.37 8.44 -4.47
C SER A 6 -19.06 7.71 -4.06
N TYR A 7 -18.44 8.12 -2.96
CA TYR A 7 -17.18 7.52 -2.48
C TYR A 7 -17.37 6.05 -2.02
N HIS A 8 -18.53 5.70 -1.51
CA HIS A 8 -18.84 4.32 -1.09
C HIS A 8 -19.10 3.36 -2.26
N GLN A 9 -19.30 3.86 -3.48
CA GLN A 9 -19.54 3.03 -4.66
C GLN A 9 -18.27 2.70 -5.46
N GLN A 10 -17.14 3.39 -5.22
CA GLN A 10 -15.89 3.14 -5.93
C GLN A 10 -15.16 1.90 -5.44
N TYR A 11 -15.21 1.61 -4.14
CA TYR A 11 -14.49 0.50 -3.53
C TYR A 11 -15.43 -0.51 -2.90
N ARG A 12 -15.17 -1.79 -3.15
CA ARG A 12 -15.83 -2.91 -2.49
C ARG A 12 -14.80 -3.67 -1.66
N LEU A 13 -15.14 -4.00 -0.42
CA LEU A 13 -14.30 -4.78 0.48
C LEU A 13 -14.81 -6.22 0.58
N MET A 14 -13.88 -7.17 0.57
CA MET A 14 -14.14 -8.59 0.76
C MET A 14 -13.24 -9.13 1.85
N THR A 15 -13.81 -9.74 2.88
CA THR A 15 -13.05 -10.38 3.95
C THR A 15 -12.43 -11.68 3.48
N ALA A 16 -11.16 -11.91 3.81
CA ALA A 16 -10.44 -13.14 3.57
C ALA A 16 -9.63 -13.56 4.80
N LYS A 17 -9.45 -14.86 4.97
CA LYS A 17 -8.59 -15.43 6.02
C LYS A 17 -7.19 -15.67 5.46
N VAL A 18 -6.19 -15.31 6.24
CA VAL A 18 -4.79 -15.63 5.95
C VAL A 18 -4.52 -17.08 6.33
N ILE A 19 -4.17 -17.90 5.34
CA ILE A 19 -3.86 -19.33 5.54
C ILE A 19 -2.37 -19.63 5.47
N ASN A 20 -1.58 -18.73 4.90
CA ASN A 20 -0.10 -18.76 4.93
C ASN A 20 0.47 -17.35 4.87
N ASN A 21 1.59 -17.12 5.54
CA ASN A 21 2.25 -15.82 5.61
C ASN A 21 3.75 -15.99 5.87
N SER A 22 4.58 -15.21 5.20
CA SER A 22 6.01 -15.11 5.49
C SER A 22 6.41 -13.67 5.81
N VAL A 23 7.39 -13.48 6.70
CA VAL A 23 7.89 -12.17 7.13
C VAL A 23 9.41 -12.09 7.22
N ASN A 24 10.10 -13.23 7.08
CA ASN A 24 11.54 -13.39 7.33
C ASN A 24 12.36 -13.63 6.06
N ARG A 25 11.80 -13.34 4.90
CA ARG A 25 12.46 -13.46 3.59
C ARG A 25 12.62 -12.08 2.96
N ARG A 26 13.45 -11.97 1.92
CA ARG A 26 13.53 -10.76 1.10
C ARG A 26 12.31 -10.57 0.18
N SER A 27 11.62 -11.66 -0.11
CA SER A 27 10.38 -11.69 -0.90
C SER A 27 9.35 -12.48 -0.13
N ASN A 28 8.42 -11.77 0.52
CA ASN A 28 7.39 -12.37 1.35
C ASN A 28 6.04 -12.37 0.64
N TYR A 29 5.27 -13.41 0.89
CA TYR A 29 3.95 -13.64 0.30
C TYR A 29 2.96 -14.07 1.38
N LEU A 30 1.67 -13.80 1.13
CA LEU A 30 0.56 -14.38 1.86
C LEU A 30 -0.27 -15.25 0.92
N THR A 31 -0.97 -16.21 1.48
CA THR A 31 -2.03 -16.96 0.78
C THR A 31 -3.35 -16.72 1.52
N LEU A 32 -4.39 -16.39 0.77
CA LEU A 32 -5.73 -16.11 1.28
C LEU A 32 -6.73 -17.17 0.81
N ASP A 33 -7.76 -17.44 1.62
CA ASP A 33 -8.85 -18.37 1.35
C ASP A 33 -9.97 -17.78 0.46
N ARG A 34 -9.60 -16.95 -0.50
CA ARG A 34 -10.50 -16.38 -1.51
C ARG A 34 -9.85 -16.45 -2.87
N GLY A 35 -10.64 -16.75 -3.87
CA GLY A 35 -10.18 -16.89 -5.25
C GLY A 35 -11.15 -16.30 -6.27
N SER A 36 -11.01 -16.71 -7.52
CA SER A 36 -11.83 -16.20 -8.64
C SER A 36 -13.32 -16.47 -8.47
N LEU A 37 -13.71 -17.56 -7.80
CA LEU A 37 -15.12 -17.87 -7.52
C LEU A 37 -15.79 -16.82 -6.62
N GLN A 38 -15.03 -16.12 -5.78
CA GLN A 38 -15.51 -15.01 -4.97
C GLN A 38 -15.30 -13.64 -5.62
N GLY A 39 -14.78 -13.60 -6.84
CA GLY A 39 -14.53 -12.36 -7.57
C GLY A 39 -13.17 -11.73 -7.32
N VAL A 40 -12.22 -12.48 -6.76
CA VAL A 40 -10.84 -11.98 -6.59
C VAL A 40 -10.16 -11.89 -7.95
N LYS A 41 -9.45 -10.80 -8.18
CA LYS A 41 -8.68 -10.53 -9.39
C LYS A 41 -7.24 -10.16 -9.04
N PRO A 42 -6.27 -10.42 -9.93
CA PRO A 42 -4.93 -9.87 -9.78
C PRO A 42 -4.94 -8.35 -9.62
N GLU A 43 -3.94 -7.82 -8.93
CA GLU A 43 -3.78 -6.38 -8.64
C GLU A 43 -4.85 -5.76 -7.73
N MET A 44 -5.68 -6.54 -7.06
CA MET A 44 -6.48 -6.04 -5.95
C MET A 44 -5.58 -5.69 -4.76
N GLY A 45 -5.88 -4.60 -4.07
CA GLY A 45 -5.22 -4.24 -2.81
C GLY A 45 -5.66 -5.13 -1.67
N VAL A 46 -4.77 -5.35 -0.72
CA VAL A 46 -5.06 -6.07 0.52
C VAL A 46 -4.71 -5.18 1.70
N ILE A 47 -5.68 -4.98 2.57
CA ILE A 47 -5.55 -4.15 3.79
C ILE A 47 -6.00 -4.92 5.03
N CYS A 48 -5.62 -4.42 6.20
CA CYS A 48 -6.17 -4.83 7.49
C CYS A 48 -6.62 -3.57 8.25
N PRO A 49 -7.25 -3.70 9.42
CA PRO A 49 -7.67 -2.54 10.22
C PRO A 49 -6.52 -1.57 10.57
N ASP A 50 -5.29 -2.08 10.66
CA ASP A 50 -4.10 -1.31 11.03
C ASP A 50 -3.37 -0.68 9.84
N GLY A 51 -3.64 -1.13 8.60
CA GLY A 51 -2.98 -0.56 7.43
C GLY A 51 -2.92 -1.47 6.21
N ILE A 52 -2.05 -1.11 5.26
CA ILE A 52 -1.83 -1.89 4.04
C ILE A 52 -1.09 -3.20 4.33
N VAL A 53 -1.45 -4.24 3.61
CA VAL A 53 -0.85 -5.57 3.70
C VAL A 53 -0.07 -5.94 2.44
N GLY A 54 -0.64 -5.73 1.27
CA GLY A 54 -0.01 -6.10 0.02
C GLY A 54 -0.93 -5.97 -1.20
N ILE A 55 -0.56 -6.66 -2.28
CA ILE A 55 -1.29 -6.64 -3.57
C ILE A 55 -1.42 -8.08 -4.07
N VAL A 56 -2.62 -8.45 -4.53
CA VAL A 56 -2.90 -9.77 -5.12
C VAL A 56 -2.05 -9.96 -6.37
N LYS A 57 -1.36 -11.11 -6.44
CA LYS A 57 -0.53 -11.51 -7.58
C LYS A 57 -1.23 -12.55 -8.43
N ASP A 58 -1.39 -13.76 -7.91
CA ASP A 58 -1.96 -14.89 -8.61
C ASP A 58 -3.28 -15.32 -7.96
N VAL A 59 -4.21 -15.76 -8.78
CA VAL A 59 -5.55 -16.17 -8.34
C VAL A 59 -5.89 -17.53 -8.93
N SER A 60 -6.34 -18.46 -8.06
CA SER A 60 -6.98 -19.72 -8.43
C SER A 60 -8.47 -19.68 -8.09
N GLU A 61 -9.17 -20.78 -8.28
CA GLU A 61 -10.63 -20.84 -8.00
C GLU A 61 -10.96 -20.51 -6.53
N HIS A 62 -10.18 -21.02 -5.58
CA HIS A 62 -10.46 -20.95 -4.13
C HIS A 62 -9.47 -20.11 -3.34
N TYR A 63 -8.30 -19.80 -3.92
CA TYR A 63 -7.20 -19.13 -3.23
C TYR A 63 -6.59 -18.01 -4.07
N CYS A 64 -5.92 -17.10 -3.41
CA CYS A 64 -5.04 -16.16 -4.08
C CYS A 64 -3.72 -15.99 -3.31
N SER A 65 -2.67 -15.65 -4.05
CA SER A 65 -1.39 -15.22 -3.50
C SER A 65 -1.31 -13.71 -3.49
N VAL A 66 -0.70 -13.17 -2.44
CA VAL A 66 -0.52 -11.74 -2.23
C VAL A 66 0.97 -11.45 -2.10
N ILE A 67 1.49 -10.52 -2.90
CA ILE A 67 2.81 -9.93 -2.66
C ILE A 67 2.68 -9.07 -1.42
N SER A 68 3.38 -9.44 -0.34
CA SER A 68 3.40 -8.66 0.89
C SER A 68 4.02 -7.28 0.65
N PHE A 69 3.64 -6.31 1.47
CA PHE A 69 4.40 -5.06 1.57
C PHE A 69 5.88 -5.33 1.89
N LEU A 70 6.16 -6.38 2.65
CA LEU A 70 7.51 -6.86 2.98
C LEU A 70 8.14 -7.65 1.80
N HIS A 71 8.25 -7.02 0.66
CA HIS A 71 8.86 -7.59 -0.54
C HIS A 71 9.89 -6.61 -1.11
N LYS A 72 11.03 -7.12 -1.55
CA LYS A 72 12.16 -6.31 -2.06
C LYS A 72 11.79 -5.36 -3.21
N ASP A 73 10.78 -5.73 -4.00
CA ASP A 73 10.30 -4.96 -5.15
C ASP A 73 9.04 -4.14 -4.82
N SER A 74 8.63 -4.11 -3.57
CA SER A 74 7.46 -3.34 -3.13
C SER A 74 7.71 -1.85 -3.25
N ARG A 75 6.80 -1.16 -3.94
CA ARG A 75 6.79 0.30 -4.05
C ARG A 75 5.35 0.80 -4.00
N TYR A 76 5.06 1.63 -3.03
CA TYR A 76 3.72 2.17 -2.81
C TYR A 76 3.76 3.69 -2.82
N SER A 77 2.83 4.32 -3.54
CA SER A 77 2.67 5.77 -3.47
C SER A 77 2.04 6.15 -2.14
N ALA A 78 2.72 7.00 -1.41
CA ALA A 78 2.32 7.42 -0.08
C ALA A 78 2.36 8.95 0.06
N ARG A 79 1.63 9.47 1.03
CA ARG A 79 1.70 10.88 1.40
C ARG A 79 1.84 11.08 2.90
N VAL A 80 2.47 12.16 3.26
CA VAL A 80 2.49 12.64 4.65
C VAL A 80 1.14 13.27 4.95
N LYS A 81 0.43 12.75 5.93
CA LYS A 81 -0.96 13.14 6.21
C LYS A 81 -1.12 14.63 6.51
N LYS A 82 -0.19 15.23 7.26
CA LYS A 82 -0.31 16.61 7.74
C LYS A 82 -0.13 17.68 6.66
N ASN A 83 0.73 17.44 5.67
CA ASN A 83 1.11 18.44 4.66
C ASN A 83 0.87 18.01 3.22
N GLY A 84 0.48 16.74 2.98
CA GLY A 84 0.13 16.22 1.67
C GLY A 84 1.31 15.91 0.74
N PHE A 85 2.56 16.08 1.16
CA PHE A 85 3.72 15.73 0.33
C PHE A 85 3.75 14.24 0.02
N ILE A 86 3.99 13.92 -1.26
CA ILE A 86 3.93 12.58 -1.79
C ILE A 86 5.34 12.03 -1.97
N GLY A 87 5.50 10.76 -1.61
CA GLY A 87 6.73 10.00 -1.79
C GLY A 87 6.44 8.54 -2.06
N SER A 88 7.49 7.75 -2.12
CA SER A 88 7.44 6.32 -2.36
C SER A 88 7.83 5.54 -1.11
N MET A 89 6.94 4.69 -0.63
CA MET A 89 7.27 3.71 0.40
C MET A 89 7.93 2.49 -0.23
N VAL A 90 9.07 2.10 0.30
CA VAL A 90 9.82 0.90 -0.10
C VAL A 90 10.25 0.11 1.14
N TRP A 91 10.27 -1.22 1.01
CA TRP A 91 10.81 -2.08 2.05
C TRP A 91 12.23 -2.51 1.69
N GLU A 92 13.15 -2.37 2.64
CA GLU A 92 14.58 -2.62 2.39
C GLU A 92 15.03 -4.07 2.60
N GLY A 93 14.12 -4.94 3.05
CA GLY A 93 14.38 -6.39 3.13
C GLY A 93 15.00 -6.89 4.42
N TYR A 94 15.03 -6.08 5.49
CA TYR A 94 15.72 -6.45 6.74
C TYR A 94 14.79 -6.53 7.95
N ASP A 95 13.92 -5.56 8.14
CA ASP A 95 13.06 -5.45 9.33
C ASP A 95 11.58 -5.45 8.93
N SER A 96 10.81 -6.38 9.49
CA SER A 96 9.37 -6.48 9.22
C SER A 96 8.53 -5.35 9.81
N GLN A 97 9.12 -4.50 10.62
CA GLN A 97 8.46 -3.35 11.26
C GLN A 97 8.86 -2.01 10.66
N MET A 98 9.89 -1.97 9.84
CA MET A 98 10.46 -0.73 9.32
C MET A 98 10.46 -0.69 7.79
N ALA A 99 10.19 0.48 7.25
CA ALA A 99 10.30 0.77 5.82
C ALA A 99 10.85 2.17 5.61
N SER A 100 11.19 2.51 4.36
CA SER A 100 11.70 3.83 4.01
C SER A 100 10.70 4.59 3.14
N LEU A 101 10.49 5.86 3.49
CA LEU A 101 9.80 6.82 2.63
C LEU A 101 10.85 7.62 1.86
N ARG A 102 10.82 7.54 0.55
CA ARG A 102 11.75 8.16 -0.39
C ARG A 102 11.07 9.25 -1.23
N ASP A 103 11.87 9.98 -1.98
CA ASP A 103 11.43 11.01 -2.93
C ASP A 103 10.81 12.27 -2.26
N ILE A 104 11.04 12.49 -0.97
CA ILE A 104 10.65 13.72 -0.25
C ILE A 104 11.79 14.72 -0.27
N ALA A 105 11.51 15.92 -0.78
CA ALA A 105 12.51 16.99 -0.87
C ALA A 105 12.99 17.48 0.50
N LYS A 106 14.27 17.87 0.61
CA LYS A 106 14.90 18.27 1.88
C LYS A 106 14.23 19.45 2.59
N HIS A 107 13.59 20.35 1.86
CA HIS A 107 12.94 21.52 2.46
C HIS A 107 11.64 21.18 3.19
N VAL A 108 11.10 19.97 2.99
CA VAL A 108 9.87 19.51 3.65
C VAL A 108 10.16 19.23 5.12
N LYS A 109 9.47 19.92 6.00
CA LYS A 109 9.63 19.73 7.46
C LYS A 109 8.83 18.52 7.91
N LEU A 110 9.55 17.52 8.41
CA LEU A 110 9.00 16.27 8.93
C LEU A 110 9.47 16.07 10.36
N ALA A 111 8.65 15.40 11.15
CA ALA A 111 8.94 15.08 12.53
C ALA A 111 8.63 13.62 12.86
N LYS A 112 9.32 13.09 13.87
CA LYS A 112 8.96 11.78 14.45
C LYS A 112 7.50 11.77 14.88
N GLY A 113 6.80 10.70 14.53
CA GLY A 113 5.36 10.53 14.82
C GLY A 113 4.42 11.02 13.71
N ASP A 114 4.92 11.73 12.69
CA ASP A 114 4.10 12.11 11.54
C ASP A 114 3.53 10.88 10.84
N THR A 115 2.25 10.93 10.51
CA THR A 115 1.53 9.80 9.93
C THR A 115 1.71 9.74 8.42
N ILE A 116 2.01 8.54 7.91
CA ILE A 116 2.11 8.22 6.50
C ILE A 116 0.91 7.36 6.09
N VAL A 117 0.25 7.76 5.02
CA VAL A 117 -0.93 7.09 4.47
C VAL A 117 -0.79 6.89 2.96
N THR A 118 -1.65 6.06 2.37
CA THR A 118 -1.74 5.92 0.91
C THR A 118 -2.12 7.25 0.26
N SER A 119 -1.53 7.53 -0.90
CA SER A 119 -1.85 8.73 -1.68
C SER A 119 -3.03 8.51 -2.63
N SER A 120 -3.57 9.59 -3.19
CA SER A 120 -4.58 9.57 -4.24
C SER A 120 -4.08 9.03 -5.59
N TYR A 121 -2.77 8.93 -5.77
CA TYR A 121 -2.16 8.40 -7.02
C TYR A 121 -2.17 6.88 -7.13
N SER A 122 -2.79 6.17 -6.19
CA SER A 122 -2.95 4.72 -6.27
C SER A 122 -4.31 4.36 -6.86
N ALA A 123 -4.32 3.62 -7.98
CA ALA A 123 -5.53 2.99 -8.49
C ALA A 123 -5.93 1.71 -7.73
N ILE A 124 -5.09 1.24 -6.81
CA ILE A 124 -5.23 -0.02 -6.08
C ILE A 124 -5.87 0.19 -4.71
N PHE A 125 -5.42 1.23 -3.99
CA PHE A 125 -5.88 1.52 -2.64
C PHE A 125 -6.69 2.81 -2.58
N PRO A 126 -7.72 2.87 -1.73
CA PRO A 126 -8.32 4.13 -1.34
C PRO A 126 -7.25 5.06 -0.74
N GLU A 127 -7.42 6.37 -0.94
CA GLU A 127 -6.57 7.35 -0.28
C GLU A 127 -6.77 7.34 1.23
N GLY A 128 -5.69 7.55 1.98
CA GLY A 128 -5.75 7.70 3.43
C GLY A 128 -5.67 6.42 4.24
N ILE A 129 -5.40 5.26 3.61
CA ILE A 129 -5.14 4.03 4.34
C ILE A 129 -3.79 4.15 5.06
N MET A 130 -3.76 3.77 6.34
CA MET A 130 -2.57 3.84 7.18
C MET A 130 -1.43 3.00 6.61
N ILE A 131 -0.21 3.53 6.63
CA ILE A 131 1.02 2.80 6.34
C ILE A 131 1.89 2.71 7.58
N GLY A 132 2.10 3.83 8.25
CA GLY A 132 2.91 3.88 9.44
C GLY A 132 3.13 5.30 9.97
N LYS A 133 4.12 5.44 10.85
CA LYS A 133 4.55 6.72 11.42
C LYS A 133 6.04 6.88 11.25
N ILE A 134 6.48 8.11 11.03
CA ILE A 134 7.90 8.44 10.96
C ILE A 134 8.57 8.12 12.30
N ASP A 135 9.62 7.32 12.26
CA ASP A 135 10.46 7.02 13.41
C ASP A 135 11.64 7.98 13.49
N TYR A 136 12.35 8.15 12.39
CA TYR A 136 13.40 9.17 12.29
C TYR A 136 13.66 9.58 10.84
N VAL A 137 14.30 10.74 10.67
CA VAL A 137 14.74 11.27 9.38
C VAL A 137 16.26 11.25 9.36
N GLU A 138 16.85 10.55 8.39
CA GLU A 138 18.30 10.55 8.22
C GLU A 138 18.76 11.87 7.58
N ALA A 139 19.69 12.53 8.25
CA ALA A 139 20.36 13.72 7.71
C ALA A 139 21.39 13.29 6.65
N ASN A 140 20.97 13.21 5.40
CA ASN A 140 21.85 12.87 4.29
C ASN A 140 22.50 14.15 3.72
N THR A 141 23.81 14.33 3.94
CA THR A 141 24.57 15.45 3.44
C THR A 141 24.96 15.22 1.99
N GLY A 142 24.29 15.83 1.04
CA GLY A 142 24.72 15.83 -0.36
C GLY A 142 23.66 15.44 -1.39
N VAL A 143 22.47 15.02 -0.97
CA VAL A 143 21.35 14.66 -1.86
C VAL A 143 20.20 15.64 -1.69
N ASN A 144 19.39 15.85 -2.74
CA ASN A 144 18.23 16.76 -2.70
C ASN A 144 17.02 16.18 -1.96
N PHE A 145 17.05 14.91 -1.59
CA PHE A 145 15.97 14.18 -0.94
C PHE A 145 16.36 13.72 0.48
N GLN A 146 15.35 13.48 1.30
CA GLN A 146 15.50 12.92 2.64
C GLN A 146 15.35 11.40 2.59
N ASP A 147 16.08 10.68 3.43
CA ASP A 147 15.82 9.26 3.75
C ASP A 147 15.06 9.19 5.08
N ILE A 148 13.83 8.72 5.02
CA ILE A 148 12.90 8.78 6.14
C ILE A 148 12.53 7.36 6.53
N LYS A 149 12.82 6.98 7.77
CA LYS A 149 12.45 5.66 8.31
C LYS A 149 11.07 5.72 8.95
N VAL A 150 10.22 4.80 8.53
CA VAL A 150 8.82 4.72 8.91
C VAL A 150 8.58 3.40 9.65
N LYS A 151 8.05 3.49 10.86
CA LYS A 151 7.57 2.31 11.59
C LYS A 151 6.20 1.93 11.04
N LEU A 152 6.11 0.72 10.50
CA LEU A 152 4.88 0.18 9.90
C LEU A 152 3.81 -0.07 10.97
N SER A 153 2.56 0.24 10.63
CA SER A 153 1.41 0.03 11.53
C SER A 153 0.82 -1.38 11.42
N THR A 154 0.99 -2.03 10.29
CA THR A 154 0.48 -3.39 10.05
C THR A 154 1.26 -4.42 10.85
N PRO A 155 0.61 -5.27 11.65
CA PRO A 155 1.27 -6.34 12.40
C PRO A 155 1.54 -7.56 11.50
N PHE A 156 2.52 -7.48 10.60
CA PHE A 156 2.79 -8.51 9.58
C PHE A 156 3.01 -9.91 10.15
N GLY A 157 3.57 -10.03 11.35
CA GLY A 157 3.79 -11.32 12.03
C GLY A 157 2.52 -11.95 12.63
N ASN A 158 1.39 -11.23 12.65
CA ASN A 158 0.15 -11.68 13.31
C ASN A 158 -1.11 -11.30 12.51
N LEU A 159 -1.12 -11.57 11.20
CA LEU A 159 -2.27 -11.37 10.34
C LEU A 159 -3.16 -12.62 10.33
N LYS A 160 -4.44 -12.48 10.70
CA LYS A 160 -5.44 -13.57 10.66
C LYS A 160 -6.49 -13.32 9.60
N TYR A 161 -7.07 -12.13 9.57
CA TYR A 161 -8.08 -11.70 8.61
C TYR A 161 -7.63 -10.39 7.95
N VAL A 162 -7.94 -10.29 6.67
CA VAL A 162 -7.63 -9.14 5.83
C VAL A 162 -8.84 -8.79 4.97
N TYR A 163 -8.79 -7.62 4.33
CA TYR A 163 -9.79 -7.19 3.36
C TYR A 163 -9.14 -7.04 1.99
N LEU A 164 -9.74 -7.69 0.99
CA LEU A 164 -9.44 -7.44 -0.41
C LEU A 164 -10.20 -6.19 -0.84
N VAL A 165 -9.52 -5.27 -1.50
CA VAL A 165 -10.06 -4.01 -2.00
C VAL A 165 -10.24 -4.10 -3.50
N ASP A 166 -11.48 -4.03 -3.95
CA ASP A 166 -11.86 -3.98 -5.36
C ASP A 166 -12.18 -2.53 -5.73
N ASN A 167 -11.34 -1.91 -6.55
CA ASN A 167 -11.64 -0.61 -7.13
C ASN A 167 -12.47 -0.83 -8.40
N LEU A 168 -13.77 -0.58 -8.31
CA LEU A 168 -14.73 -0.82 -9.38
C LEU A 168 -14.52 0.09 -10.61
N LEU A 169 -13.80 1.19 -10.47
CA LEU A 169 -13.50 2.15 -11.54
C LEU A 169 -12.07 2.03 -12.09
N LYS A 170 -11.30 1.03 -11.64
CA LYS A 170 -9.89 0.86 -12.02
C LYS A 170 -9.68 0.73 -13.51
N ASP A 171 -10.49 -0.09 -14.17
CA ASP A 171 -10.36 -0.34 -15.61
C ASP A 171 -10.72 0.89 -16.44
N GLU A 172 -11.68 1.69 -15.99
CA GLU A 172 -12.06 2.97 -16.61
C GLU A 172 -10.95 3.99 -16.48
N GLN A 173 -10.39 4.16 -15.27
CA GLN A 173 -9.26 5.03 -15.01
C GLN A 173 -8.05 4.66 -15.87
N LYS A 174 -7.70 3.38 -15.94
CA LYS A 174 -6.57 2.88 -16.74
C LYS A 174 -6.72 3.19 -18.22
N LYS A 175 -7.93 3.03 -18.79
CA LYS A 175 -8.21 3.37 -20.20
C LYS A 175 -8.00 4.85 -20.51
N ILE A 176 -8.38 5.74 -19.59
CA ILE A 176 -8.19 7.18 -19.75
C ILE A 176 -6.71 7.55 -19.70
N GLU A 177 -5.95 6.95 -18.77
CA GLU A 177 -4.51 7.21 -18.62
C GLU A 177 -3.70 6.67 -19.83
N GLU A 178 -3.99 5.47 -20.32
CA GLU A 178 -3.37 4.90 -21.53
C GLU A 178 -3.65 5.73 -22.79
N GLY A 179 -4.79 6.40 -22.86
CA GLY A 179 -5.12 7.32 -23.96
C GLY A 179 -4.22 8.56 -24.00
N GLN A 180 -3.73 9.02 -22.86
CA GLN A 180 -2.84 10.18 -22.74
C GLN A 180 -1.40 9.85 -23.14
N ASP A 181 -0.93 8.62 -22.91
CA ASP A 181 0.43 8.17 -23.28
C ASP A 181 0.61 8.00 -24.80
N ASN A 182 -0.48 7.84 -25.55
CA ASN A 182 -0.45 7.70 -27.02
C ASN A 182 -0.41 9.04 -27.77
N ASP A 183 -0.52 10.18 -27.10
CA ASP A 183 -0.50 11.52 -27.70
C ASP A 183 0.91 12.18 -27.67
N HIS A 184 1.98 11.40 -27.39
CA HIS A 184 3.38 11.87 -27.36
C HIS A 184 4.27 11.17 -28.37
#